data_45d5f7b669bfc00978a1cec5c8a0845a
#
_entry.id   45d5f7b669bfc00978a1cec5c8a0845a
#
_cell.length_a   1.000
_cell.length_b   1.000
_cell.length_c   1.000
_cell.angle_alpha   90.00
_cell.angle_beta   90.00
_cell.angle_gamma   90.00
#
_symmetry.space_group_name_H-M   'P 1'
#
loop_
_entity.id
_entity.type
_entity.pdbx_description
1 polymer ?
#
loop_
_entity_poly.entity_id
_entity_poly.type
_entity_poly.pdbx_seq_one_letter_code
_entity_poly.pdbx_strand_id
1 'polypeptide(L)'
;MSNPVKNRYDFVLIFDVQDGNPNGDPDAGNLPRVDAETGCGLVTDVCLKRKVRNFVQLTKNFERPYDIYVKEKAVLGDSHIEAFQELGINTGEESRKPVPQDLTASFAELTLPEGLTFVEGDEESEAQLVVAPDADKKVIKEWLKEEKPDKGISDIIKAALRDAKPRKPTAGETERGRGKMCERFFDIRTFGAVLSLKSAPNCGQVRGPVQMTFGRSVDPIVTSEHSITRMAVATQAEADKQGGDNRTMGRKNTVPYGVYVSHGFVSAHLANQTGFSEEDLNLFWESLKNMFEHDRSAARGLMATRRLIVFKHSSALGNAPAHKLFEFINIEQRKDGNKPPRKFTDYDMTSKDEIQEKLKVNYPGVDLIEML
;
A
#
# COMPACT_ATOMS: atom_id res chain seq x y z
N MET A 1 23.50 5.22 10.78
CA MET A 1 22.23 5.82 10.34
C MET A 1 22.50 6.61 9.08
N SER A 2 21.78 6.33 8.00
CA SER A 2 21.86 7.07 6.74
C SER A 2 21.43 8.53 6.96
N ASN A 3 22.03 9.48 6.22
CA ASN A 3 21.67 10.91 6.32
C ASN A 3 20.24 11.12 5.85
N PRO A 4 19.34 11.67 6.67
CA PRO A 4 18.00 12.01 6.22
C PRO A 4 18.03 13.05 5.10
N VAL A 5 17.02 13.01 4.23
CA VAL A 5 16.83 14.00 3.15
C VAL A 5 16.76 15.41 3.73
N LYS A 6 17.63 16.31 3.23
CA LYS A 6 17.79 17.67 3.75
C LYS A 6 17.03 18.74 2.96
N ASN A 7 16.67 18.43 1.73
CA ASN A 7 16.01 19.36 0.82
C ASN A 7 14.53 18.99 0.63
N ARG A 8 13.70 19.99 0.36
CA ARG A 8 12.35 19.75 -0.16
C ARG A 8 12.43 19.40 -1.63
N TYR A 9 11.55 18.47 -2.06
CA TYR A 9 11.33 18.18 -3.48
C TYR A 9 9.83 18.24 -3.77
N ASP A 10 9.50 18.81 -4.92
CA ASP A 10 8.19 18.69 -5.55
C ASP A 10 8.38 17.97 -6.87
N PHE A 11 7.43 17.13 -7.28
CA PHE A 11 7.60 16.36 -8.51
C PHE A 11 6.29 16.13 -9.26
N VAL A 12 6.42 15.89 -10.55
CA VAL A 12 5.33 15.53 -11.43
C VAL A 12 5.66 14.20 -12.08
N LEU A 13 4.78 13.22 -11.87
CA LEU A 13 4.82 11.92 -12.50
C LEU A 13 3.80 11.89 -13.63
N ILE A 14 4.27 11.68 -14.85
CA ILE A 14 3.45 11.51 -16.04
C ILE A 14 3.58 10.08 -16.51
N PHE A 15 2.46 9.41 -16.65
CA PHE A 15 2.39 8.01 -17.10
C PHE A 15 1.21 7.82 -18.04
N ASP A 16 1.26 6.80 -18.87
CA ASP A 16 0.16 6.47 -19.75
C ASP A 16 -0.36 5.06 -19.55
N VAL A 17 -1.53 4.83 -20.11
CA VAL A 17 -2.22 3.55 -20.13
C VAL A 17 -2.72 3.31 -21.53
N GLN A 18 -2.47 2.11 -22.06
CA GLN A 18 -3.01 1.64 -23.33
C GLN A 18 -3.67 0.26 -23.12
N ASP A 19 -4.92 0.14 -23.57
CA ASP A 19 -5.73 -1.09 -23.52
C ASP A 19 -5.77 -1.77 -22.14
N GLY A 20 -5.80 -0.94 -21.08
CA GLY A 20 -5.73 -1.39 -19.70
C GLY A 20 -6.66 -0.67 -18.74
N ASN A 21 -6.83 -1.26 -17.55
CA ASN A 21 -7.49 -0.63 -16.42
C ASN A 21 -6.44 -0.19 -15.41
N PRO A 22 -6.14 1.11 -15.29
CA PRO A 22 -5.07 1.59 -14.42
C PRO A 22 -5.43 1.46 -12.93
N ASN A 23 -6.72 1.63 -12.60
CA ASN A 23 -7.21 1.54 -11.23
C ASN A 23 -8.72 1.27 -11.23
N GLY A 24 -9.09 0.01 -11.20
CA GLY A 24 -10.49 -0.39 -11.13
C GLY A 24 -11.16 -0.01 -9.82
N ASP A 25 -12.47 0.24 -9.91
CA ASP A 25 -13.32 0.54 -8.77
C ASP A 25 -14.07 -0.71 -8.32
N PRO A 26 -13.77 -1.26 -7.12
CA PRO A 26 -14.46 -2.45 -6.61
C PRO A 26 -15.97 -2.24 -6.43
N ASP A 27 -16.39 -1.01 -6.10
CA ASP A 27 -17.81 -0.68 -5.89
C ASP A 27 -18.59 -0.51 -7.20
N ALA A 28 -17.87 -0.33 -8.32
CA ALA A 28 -18.43 -0.15 -9.66
C ALA A 28 -18.06 -1.32 -10.61
N GLY A 29 -18.06 -2.55 -10.11
CA GLY A 29 -17.76 -3.74 -10.96
C GLY A 29 -16.37 -3.71 -11.60
N ASN A 30 -15.41 -3.11 -10.94
CA ASN A 30 -14.02 -2.95 -11.40
C ASN A 30 -13.88 -2.11 -12.69
N LEU A 31 -14.80 -1.19 -12.95
CA LEU A 31 -14.65 -0.17 -13.99
C LEU A 31 -13.45 0.74 -13.69
N PRO A 32 -12.76 1.27 -14.70
CA PRO A 32 -11.80 2.36 -14.50
C PRO A 32 -12.46 3.53 -13.76
N ARG A 33 -11.79 4.06 -12.75
CA ARG A 33 -12.31 5.20 -11.98
C ARG A 33 -12.34 6.45 -12.85
N VAL A 34 -13.45 7.17 -12.79
CA VAL A 34 -13.65 8.43 -13.51
C VAL A 34 -14.22 9.49 -12.58
N ASP A 35 -13.83 10.71 -12.83
CA ASP A 35 -14.50 11.89 -12.29
C ASP A 35 -15.81 12.08 -13.05
N ALA A 36 -16.93 11.98 -12.35
CA ALA A 36 -18.25 11.99 -12.96
C ALA A 36 -18.62 13.34 -13.63
N GLU A 37 -17.97 14.42 -13.22
CA GLU A 37 -18.21 15.76 -13.76
C GLU A 37 -17.40 16.02 -15.03
N THR A 38 -16.13 15.64 -15.03
CA THR A 38 -15.21 15.94 -16.12
C THR A 38 -15.00 14.79 -17.09
N GLY A 39 -15.37 13.56 -16.71
CA GLY A 39 -15.04 12.36 -17.46
C GLY A 39 -13.56 11.97 -17.40
N CYS A 40 -12.72 12.71 -16.67
CA CYS A 40 -11.30 12.40 -16.54
C CYS A 40 -11.08 11.12 -15.72
N GLY A 41 -10.18 10.27 -16.17
CA GLY A 41 -9.78 9.07 -15.46
C GLY A 41 -9.02 9.38 -14.17
N LEU A 42 -9.22 8.54 -13.16
CA LEU A 42 -8.59 8.69 -11.85
C LEU A 42 -7.77 7.45 -11.49
N VAL A 43 -6.57 7.69 -10.98
CA VAL A 43 -5.72 6.68 -10.34
C VAL A 43 -5.40 7.17 -8.94
N THR A 44 -5.83 6.44 -7.92
CA THR A 44 -5.64 6.86 -6.53
C THR A 44 -4.16 6.85 -6.14
N ASP A 45 -3.78 7.73 -5.22
CA ASP A 45 -2.43 7.74 -4.63
C ASP A 45 -2.09 6.40 -3.96
N VAL A 46 -3.08 5.74 -3.36
CA VAL A 46 -2.92 4.41 -2.76
C VAL A 46 -2.53 3.37 -3.81
N CYS A 47 -3.13 3.44 -5.01
CA CYS A 47 -2.77 2.57 -6.13
C CYS A 47 -1.32 2.79 -6.57
N LEU A 48 -0.88 4.05 -6.71
CA LEU A 48 0.50 4.39 -7.07
C LEU A 48 1.49 3.94 -5.98
N LYS A 49 1.18 4.25 -4.70
CA LYS A 49 1.99 3.83 -3.55
C LYS A 49 2.11 2.30 -3.45
N ARG A 50 1.04 1.56 -3.82
CA ARG A 50 1.09 0.09 -3.87
C ARG A 50 2.11 -0.40 -4.90
N LYS A 51 2.17 0.22 -6.08
CA LYS A 51 3.14 -0.15 -7.12
C LYS A 51 4.59 0.13 -6.69
N VAL A 52 4.81 1.24 -5.99
CA VAL A 52 6.11 1.54 -5.36
C VAL A 52 6.48 0.45 -4.35
N ARG A 53 5.55 0.06 -3.45
CA ARG A 53 5.78 -1.03 -2.50
C ARG A 53 6.14 -2.34 -3.21
N ASN A 54 5.41 -2.70 -4.24
CA ASN A 54 5.67 -3.92 -5.02
C ASN A 54 7.05 -3.90 -5.66
N PHE A 55 7.48 -2.75 -6.21
CA PHE A 55 8.81 -2.60 -6.80
C PHE A 55 9.91 -2.74 -5.74
N VAL A 56 9.75 -2.11 -4.58
CA VAL A 56 10.71 -2.24 -3.47
C VAL A 56 10.78 -3.68 -2.97
N GLN A 57 9.65 -4.37 -2.81
CA GLN A 57 9.63 -5.79 -2.45
C GLN A 57 10.41 -6.65 -3.44
N LEU A 58 10.20 -6.41 -4.74
CA LEU A 58 10.87 -7.16 -5.81
C LEU A 58 12.37 -6.94 -5.81
N THR A 59 12.83 -5.70 -5.59
CA THR A 59 14.24 -5.33 -5.69
C THR A 59 15.03 -5.55 -4.41
N LYS A 60 14.37 -5.58 -3.25
CA LYS A 60 14.99 -5.71 -1.93
C LYS A 60 14.63 -7.01 -1.20
N ASN A 61 13.89 -7.94 -1.84
CA ASN A 61 13.56 -9.28 -1.30
C ASN A 61 13.03 -9.26 0.14
N PHE A 62 12.27 -8.24 0.53
CA PHE A 62 11.76 -8.04 1.90
C PHE A 62 12.86 -7.91 2.97
N GLU A 63 14.11 -7.68 2.59
CA GLU A 63 15.20 -7.53 3.53
C GLU A 63 15.13 -6.22 4.29
N ARG A 64 15.42 -6.27 5.59
CA ARG A 64 15.53 -5.05 6.41
C ARG A 64 16.74 -4.22 5.97
N PRO A 65 16.63 -2.91 5.91
CA PRO A 65 15.57 -2.04 6.40
C PRO A 65 14.49 -1.72 5.34
N TYR A 66 14.38 -2.50 4.28
CA TYR A 66 13.46 -2.24 3.15
C TYR A 66 12.23 -3.17 3.14
N ASP A 67 11.91 -3.81 4.25
CA ASP A 67 10.66 -4.56 4.35
C ASP A 67 9.44 -3.63 4.19
N ILE A 68 8.30 -4.19 3.83
CA ILE A 68 7.05 -3.47 3.61
C ILE A 68 6.03 -3.89 4.66
N TYR A 69 5.49 -2.91 5.37
CA TYR A 69 4.46 -3.12 6.37
C TYR A 69 3.11 -3.50 5.76
N VAL A 70 2.65 -2.75 4.74
CA VAL A 70 1.40 -3.03 4.05
C VAL A 70 1.67 -3.91 2.84
N LYS A 71 1.83 -5.21 3.06
CA LYS A 71 2.04 -6.24 2.03
C LYS A 71 0.91 -7.29 2.03
N GLU A 72 0.83 -8.11 0.99
CA GLU A 72 -0.17 -9.17 0.90
C GLU A 72 -0.03 -10.17 2.03
N LYS A 73 -1.16 -10.62 2.58
CA LYS A 73 -1.25 -11.62 3.65
C LYS A 73 -0.49 -11.25 4.95
N ALA A 74 -0.11 -9.96 5.12
CA ALA A 74 0.53 -9.51 6.36
C ALA A 74 -0.48 -9.43 7.49
N VAL A 75 -0.09 -9.92 8.66
CA VAL A 75 -0.76 -9.65 9.93
C VAL A 75 -0.06 -8.47 10.57
N LEU A 76 -0.67 -7.29 10.49
CA LEU A 76 -0.01 -6.04 10.88
C LEU A 76 0.35 -6.02 12.38
N GLY A 77 -0.46 -6.65 13.23
CA GLY A 77 -0.22 -6.75 14.67
C GLY A 77 1.10 -7.43 15.04
N ASP A 78 1.46 -8.49 14.30
CA ASP A 78 2.70 -9.23 14.54
C ASP A 78 3.94 -8.35 14.39
N SER A 79 3.92 -7.47 13.39
CA SER A 79 5.02 -6.51 13.17
C SER A 79 5.21 -5.55 14.35
N HIS A 80 4.13 -5.16 15.02
CA HIS A 80 4.18 -4.33 16.23
C HIS A 80 4.77 -5.12 17.40
N ILE A 81 4.27 -6.34 17.62
CA ILE A 81 4.74 -7.21 18.70
C ILE A 81 6.23 -7.47 18.56
N GLU A 82 6.68 -7.85 17.36
CA GLU A 82 8.10 -8.05 17.07
C GLU A 82 8.94 -6.80 17.32
N ALA A 83 8.45 -5.61 16.93
CA ALA A 83 9.18 -4.36 17.15
C ALA A 83 9.37 -4.08 18.65
N PHE A 84 8.38 -4.35 19.48
CA PHE A 84 8.47 -4.18 20.93
C PHE A 84 9.36 -5.25 21.57
N GLN A 85 9.30 -6.50 21.10
CA GLN A 85 10.17 -7.59 21.55
C GLN A 85 11.66 -7.27 21.26
N GLU A 86 11.98 -6.79 20.04
CA GLU A 86 13.35 -6.37 19.68
C GLU A 86 13.87 -5.21 20.54
N LEU A 87 12.97 -4.37 21.05
CA LEU A 87 13.32 -3.27 21.95
C LEU A 87 13.44 -3.72 23.42
N GLY A 88 13.15 -4.99 23.72
CA GLY A 88 13.09 -5.52 25.08
C GLY A 88 11.99 -4.88 25.92
N ILE A 89 10.92 -4.38 25.28
CA ILE A 89 9.78 -3.74 25.95
C ILE A 89 8.72 -4.80 26.21
N ASN A 90 8.42 -5.00 27.48
CA ASN A 90 7.34 -5.91 27.88
C ASN A 90 5.98 -5.27 27.56
N THR A 91 5.18 -5.91 26.72
CA THR A 91 3.81 -5.51 26.32
C THR A 91 2.73 -6.21 27.16
N GLY A 92 3.12 -7.05 28.09
CA GLY A 92 2.25 -7.84 28.97
C GLY A 92 2.71 -9.30 29.02
N GLU A 93 2.02 -10.08 29.82
CA GLU A 93 2.24 -11.53 29.92
C GLU A 93 1.17 -12.23 29.10
N GLU A 94 1.59 -13.03 28.13
CA GLU A 94 0.69 -13.96 27.45
C GLU A 94 0.20 -15.02 28.45
N SER A 95 -0.99 -15.49 28.26
CA SER A 95 -1.51 -16.62 29.05
C SER A 95 -1.45 -17.87 28.19
N ARG A 96 -0.81 -18.89 28.71
CA ARG A 96 -0.77 -20.24 28.13
C ARG A 96 -1.59 -21.19 29.01
N LYS A 97 -2.50 -21.93 28.37
CA LYS A 97 -3.28 -22.97 29.05
C LYS A 97 -3.13 -24.28 28.30
N PRO A 98 -2.83 -25.38 29.01
CA PRO A 98 -2.81 -26.69 28.38
C PRO A 98 -4.22 -27.03 27.87
N VAL A 99 -4.28 -27.62 26.70
CA VAL A 99 -5.51 -28.12 26.08
C VAL A 99 -5.56 -29.63 26.25
N PRO A 100 -6.58 -30.19 26.94
CA PRO A 100 -6.74 -31.62 27.09
C PRO A 100 -6.81 -32.33 25.74
N GLN A 101 -6.29 -33.55 25.67
CA GLN A 101 -6.19 -34.33 24.43
C GLN A 101 -7.55 -34.54 23.73
N ASP A 102 -8.62 -34.69 24.50
CA ASP A 102 -9.99 -34.87 24.01
C ASP A 102 -10.56 -33.61 23.32
N LEU A 103 -10.00 -32.42 23.56
CA LEU A 103 -10.42 -31.15 22.98
C LEU A 103 -9.48 -30.65 21.86
N THR A 104 -8.33 -31.29 21.65
CA THR A 104 -7.31 -30.86 20.68
C THR A 104 -7.87 -30.81 19.26
N ALA A 105 -8.57 -31.88 18.82
CA ALA A 105 -9.18 -31.93 17.51
C ALA A 105 -10.23 -30.82 17.30
N SER A 106 -11.06 -30.57 18.33
CA SER A 106 -12.08 -29.53 18.28
C SER A 106 -11.46 -28.11 18.22
N PHE A 107 -10.34 -27.88 18.92
CA PHE A 107 -9.61 -26.61 18.80
C PHE A 107 -8.99 -26.39 17.44
N ALA A 108 -8.46 -27.44 16.79
CA ALA A 108 -7.85 -27.35 15.46
C ALA A 108 -8.87 -27.01 14.35
N GLU A 109 -10.14 -27.40 14.53
CA GLU A 109 -11.23 -27.09 13.58
C GLU A 109 -11.81 -25.68 13.75
N LEU A 110 -11.56 -25.00 14.87
CA LEU A 110 -12.11 -23.68 15.16
C LEU A 110 -11.31 -22.57 14.48
N THR A 111 -12.02 -21.65 13.85
CA THR A 111 -11.43 -20.37 13.42
C THR A 111 -11.37 -19.42 14.61
N LEU A 112 -10.23 -19.36 15.28
CA LEU A 112 -10.03 -18.53 16.46
C LEU A 112 -9.98 -17.05 16.10
N PRO A 113 -10.55 -16.16 16.95
CA PRO A 113 -10.46 -14.73 16.76
C PRO A 113 -9.05 -14.23 17.06
N GLU A 114 -8.73 -13.04 16.55
CA GLU A 114 -7.44 -12.37 16.77
C GLU A 114 -7.10 -12.27 18.26
N GLY A 115 -5.85 -12.61 18.59
CA GLY A 115 -5.37 -12.65 19.97
C GLY A 115 -5.50 -14.00 20.65
N LEU A 116 -6.09 -14.99 19.99
CA LEU A 116 -6.07 -16.41 20.42
C LEU A 116 -5.28 -17.23 19.39
N THR A 117 -4.37 -18.06 19.88
CA THR A 117 -3.62 -19.00 19.03
C THR A 117 -3.66 -20.38 19.66
N PHE A 118 -4.01 -21.37 18.87
CA PHE A 118 -3.90 -22.77 19.27
C PHE A 118 -2.54 -23.30 18.76
N VAL A 119 -1.75 -23.85 19.67
CA VAL A 119 -0.47 -24.47 19.39
C VAL A 119 -0.64 -25.96 19.60
N GLU A 120 -0.50 -26.73 18.53
CA GLU A 120 -0.54 -28.18 18.61
C GLU A 120 0.63 -28.71 19.43
N GLY A 121 0.38 -29.74 20.22
CA GLY A 121 1.43 -30.44 20.94
C GLY A 121 2.20 -31.42 20.05
N ASP A 122 3.40 -31.76 20.43
CA ASP A 122 4.24 -32.79 19.82
C ASP A 122 4.60 -33.90 20.83
N GLU A 123 5.54 -34.78 20.51
CA GLU A 123 5.95 -35.91 21.38
C GLU A 123 6.55 -35.42 22.72
N GLU A 124 7.00 -34.16 22.82
CA GLU A 124 7.66 -33.59 24.01
C GLU A 124 6.82 -32.49 24.69
N SER A 125 5.77 -31.99 24.03
CA SER A 125 4.96 -30.87 24.55
C SER A 125 3.45 -31.11 24.44
N GLU A 126 2.69 -30.64 25.42
CA GLU A 126 1.22 -30.66 25.40
C GLU A 126 0.68 -29.54 24.50
N ALA A 127 -0.47 -29.80 23.87
CA ALA A 127 -1.20 -28.77 23.12
C ALA A 127 -1.58 -27.60 24.03
N GLN A 128 -1.47 -26.36 23.53
CA GLN A 128 -1.68 -25.15 24.33
C GLN A 128 -2.57 -24.14 23.64
N LEU A 129 -3.46 -23.51 24.38
CA LEU A 129 -4.11 -22.27 24.02
C LEU A 129 -3.27 -21.09 24.50
N VAL A 130 -2.85 -20.23 23.61
CA VAL A 130 -2.12 -18.99 23.89
C VAL A 130 -3.06 -17.81 23.71
N VAL A 131 -3.14 -16.95 24.72
CA VAL A 131 -3.85 -15.67 24.66
C VAL A 131 -2.81 -14.56 24.66
N ALA A 132 -2.79 -13.76 23.61
CA ALA A 132 -1.89 -12.63 23.51
C ALA A 132 -2.16 -11.59 24.63
N PRO A 133 -1.12 -10.89 25.12
CA PRO A 133 -1.27 -9.92 26.21
C PRO A 133 -2.24 -8.79 25.91
N ASP A 134 -2.38 -8.45 24.65
CA ASP A 134 -3.18 -7.36 24.10
C ASP A 134 -4.50 -7.82 23.44
N ALA A 135 -4.84 -9.11 23.58
CA ALA A 135 -6.07 -9.67 23.05
C ALA A 135 -7.32 -8.86 23.49
N ASP A 136 -8.17 -8.48 22.51
CA ASP A 136 -9.40 -7.74 22.83
C ASP A 136 -10.43 -8.67 23.48
N LYS A 137 -10.52 -8.55 24.82
CA LYS A 137 -11.45 -9.35 25.62
C LYS A 137 -12.92 -9.18 25.24
N LYS A 138 -13.29 -8.06 24.56
CA LYS A 138 -14.69 -7.85 24.09
C LYS A 138 -14.96 -8.65 22.85
N VAL A 139 -14.08 -8.57 21.87
CA VAL A 139 -14.16 -9.32 20.61
C VAL A 139 -14.22 -10.82 20.89
N ILE A 140 -13.32 -11.32 21.76
CA ILE A 140 -13.31 -12.75 22.11
C ILE A 140 -14.60 -13.17 22.85
N LYS A 141 -15.13 -12.31 23.72
CA LYS A 141 -16.42 -12.60 24.39
C LYS A 141 -17.62 -12.58 23.45
N GLU A 142 -17.61 -11.72 22.44
CA GLU A 142 -18.64 -11.68 21.39
C GLU A 142 -18.54 -12.93 20.52
N TRP A 143 -17.35 -13.29 20.08
CA TRP A 143 -17.06 -14.51 19.33
C TRP A 143 -17.53 -15.77 20.11
N LEU A 144 -17.25 -15.86 21.41
CA LEU A 144 -17.74 -16.98 22.25
C LEU A 144 -19.27 -17.08 22.32
N LYS A 145 -20.00 -15.98 22.13
CA LYS A 145 -21.46 -15.96 22.09
C LYS A 145 -22.03 -16.38 20.74
N GLU A 146 -21.32 -16.02 19.65
CA GLU A 146 -21.70 -16.29 18.27
C GLU A 146 -21.40 -17.75 17.90
N GLU A 147 -20.15 -18.18 18.09
CA GLU A 147 -19.65 -19.50 17.71
C GLU A 147 -20.15 -20.61 18.64
N LYS A 148 -20.39 -20.28 19.92
CA LYS A 148 -20.85 -21.23 20.97
C LYS A 148 -20.07 -22.55 21.00
N PRO A 149 -18.73 -22.49 21.11
CA PRO A 149 -17.93 -23.69 21.17
C PRO A 149 -18.27 -24.52 22.41
N ASP A 150 -17.85 -25.76 22.46
CA ASP A 150 -18.05 -26.67 23.59
C ASP A 150 -17.71 -26.00 24.91
N LYS A 151 -18.43 -26.44 25.99
CA LYS A 151 -18.25 -25.85 27.31
C LYS A 151 -16.79 -25.93 27.77
N GLY A 152 -16.10 -27.04 27.53
CA GLY A 152 -14.69 -27.23 27.89
C GLY A 152 -13.78 -26.18 27.20
N ILE A 153 -13.97 -25.95 25.88
CA ILE A 153 -13.25 -24.94 25.09
C ILE A 153 -13.54 -23.53 25.64
N SER A 154 -14.82 -23.23 25.89
CA SER A 154 -15.24 -21.93 26.42
C SER A 154 -14.61 -21.65 27.80
N ASP A 155 -14.51 -22.65 28.65
CA ASP A 155 -13.97 -22.49 30.01
C ASP A 155 -12.44 -22.31 29.99
N ILE A 156 -11.72 -23.01 29.09
CA ILE A 156 -10.27 -22.82 28.87
C ILE A 156 -10.00 -21.41 28.36
N ILE A 157 -10.74 -20.95 27.36
CA ILE A 157 -10.59 -19.59 26.80
C ILE A 157 -10.86 -18.55 27.89
N LYS A 158 -11.92 -18.66 28.65
CA LYS A 158 -12.24 -17.73 29.77
C LYS A 158 -11.17 -17.74 30.88
N ALA A 159 -10.61 -18.90 31.18
CA ALA A 159 -9.51 -19.00 32.14
C ALA A 159 -8.24 -18.33 31.62
N ALA A 160 -7.88 -18.59 30.37
CA ALA A 160 -6.74 -17.96 29.72
C ALA A 160 -6.88 -16.44 29.64
N LEU A 161 -8.08 -15.91 29.30
CA LEU A 161 -8.35 -14.46 29.27
C LEU A 161 -8.24 -13.76 30.63
N ARG A 162 -8.48 -14.48 31.74
CA ARG A 162 -8.28 -13.92 33.09
C ARG A 162 -6.81 -13.74 33.41
N ASP A 163 -5.99 -14.68 32.99
CA ASP A 163 -4.58 -14.73 33.33
C ASP A 163 -3.72 -13.85 32.41
N ALA A 164 -4.19 -13.56 31.18
CA ALA A 164 -3.56 -12.60 30.30
C ALA A 164 -3.64 -11.19 30.90
N LYS A 165 -2.46 -10.55 31.07
CA LYS A 165 -2.34 -9.22 31.66
C LYS A 165 -1.82 -8.24 30.61
N PRO A 166 -2.71 -7.57 29.85
CA PRO A 166 -2.29 -6.57 28.88
C PRO A 166 -1.68 -5.36 29.60
N ARG A 167 -0.52 -4.93 29.13
CA ARG A 167 0.13 -3.70 29.56
C ARG A 167 0.12 -2.72 28.39
N LYS A 168 -0.38 -1.51 28.62
CA LYS A 168 -0.29 -0.45 27.64
C LYS A 168 1.13 0.15 27.66
N PRO A 169 1.79 0.30 26.50
CA PRO A 169 3.07 0.97 26.44
C PRO A 169 2.97 2.42 26.95
N THR A 170 4.00 2.89 27.63
CA THR A 170 4.14 4.31 28.00
C THR A 170 4.35 5.17 26.74
N ALA A 171 4.22 6.50 26.88
CA ALA A 171 4.46 7.42 25.78
C ALA A 171 5.88 7.29 25.18
N GLY A 172 6.90 7.11 26.04
CA GLY A 172 8.28 6.90 25.60
C GLY A 172 8.49 5.57 24.90
N GLU A 173 7.84 4.49 25.37
CA GLU A 173 7.87 3.18 24.72
C GLU A 173 7.16 3.21 23.36
N THR A 174 6.01 3.88 23.28
CA THR A 174 5.29 4.11 22.01
C THR A 174 6.18 4.84 21.00
N GLU A 175 6.93 5.84 21.44
CA GLU A 175 7.86 6.57 20.58
C GLU A 175 9.03 5.69 20.10
N ARG A 176 9.61 4.89 20.99
CA ARG A 176 10.65 3.91 20.62
C ARG A 176 10.10 2.86 19.65
N GLY A 177 8.89 2.33 19.89
CA GLY A 177 8.20 1.41 18.99
C GLY A 177 7.99 2.03 17.61
N ARG A 178 7.50 3.27 17.54
CA ARG A 178 7.34 4.03 16.29
C ARG A 178 8.67 4.18 15.54
N GLY A 179 9.75 4.54 16.23
CA GLY A 179 11.08 4.63 15.65
C GLY A 179 11.55 3.29 15.06
N LYS A 180 11.30 2.19 15.78
CA LYS A 180 11.64 0.85 15.32
C LYS A 180 10.85 0.43 14.09
N MET A 181 9.56 0.77 14.01
CA MET A 181 8.73 0.54 12.82
C MET A 181 9.26 1.33 11.61
N CYS A 182 9.65 2.59 11.79
CA CYS A 182 10.28 3.37 10.72
C CYS A 182 11.63 2.76 10.26
N GLU A 183 12.43 2.24 11.20
CA GLU A 183 13.71 1.60 10.89
C GLU A 183 13.52 0.34 10.02
N ARG A 184 12.52 -0.50 10.35
CA ARG A 184 12.28 -1.78 9.69
C ARG A 184 11.61 -1.66 8.33
N PHE A 185 10.63 -0.74 8.20
CA PHE A 185 9.70 -0.70 7.09
C PHE A 185 9.89 0.54 6.21
N PHE A 186 10.26 0.31 4.96
CA PHE A 186 10.43 1.38 3.97
C PHE A 186 9.16 2.21 3.79
N ASP A 187 8.01 1.57 3.67
CA ASP A 187 6.75 2.27 3.40
C ASP A 187 6.24 3.09 4.57
N ILE A 188 6.53 2.69 5.82
CA ILE A 188 6.21 3.49 7.00
C ILE A 188 7.05 4.78 7.01
N ARG A 189 8.38 4.68 6.86
CA ARG A 189 9.22 5.87 6.90
C ARG A 189 9.07 6.75 5.66
N THR A 190 8.57 6.21 4.53
CA THR A 190 8.35 6.95 3.28
C THR A 190 6.98 7.61 3.24
N PHE A 191 5.90 6.84 3.40
CA PHE A 191 4.52 7.30 3.21
C PHE A 191 3.78 7.58 4.50
N GLY A 192 4.28 7.05 5.61
CA GLY A 192 3.61 7.09 6.89
C GLY A 192 2.57 5.99 7.05
N ALA A 193 2.13 5.81 8.28
CA ALA A 193 1.07 4.87 8.64
C ALA A 193 0.40 5.26 9.96
N VAL A 194 -0.84 4.81 10.14
CA VAL A 194 -1.52 4.79 11.44
C VAL A 194 -1.19 3.45 12.10
N LEU A 195 -0.38 3.51 13.15
CA LEU A 195 0.15 2.34 13.87
C LEU A 195 -0.57 2.12 15.21
N SER A 196 -1.83 2.52 15.29
CA SER A 196 -2.70 2.37 16.47
C SER A 196 -3.72 1.28 16.20
N LEU A 197 -3.31 0.02 16.36
CA LEU A 197 -4.17 -1.15 16.25
C LEU A 197 -4.83 -1.45 17.60
N LYS A 198 -6.06 -2.01 17.58
CA LYS A 198 -6.74 -2.40 18.81
C LYS A 198 -6.15 -3.67 19.44
N SER A 199 -5.58 -4.53 18.60
CA SER A 199 -5.08 -5.87 18.92
C SER A 199 -3.58 -5.98 19.10
N ALA A 200 -2.84 -4.85 19.01
CA ALA A 200 -1.39 -4.84 19.09
C ALA A 200 -0.86 -3.64 19.88
N PRO A 201 0.40 -3.69 20.37
CA PRO A 201 1.02 -2.56 21.06
C PRO A 201 0.99 -1.29 20.20
N ASN A 202 0.57 -0.18 20.79
CA ASN A 202 0.41 1.08 20.09
C ASN A 202 1.77 1.72 19.75
N CYS A 203 2.05 1.91 18.47
CA CYS A 203 3.20 2.65 17.95
C CYS A 203 2.84 4.08 17.49
N GLY A 204 1.62 4.54 17.73
CA GLY A 204 1.16 5.90 17.40
C GLY A 204 0.87 6.10 15.91
N GLN A 205 1.25 7.28 15.42
CA GLN A 205 1.06 7.66 14.01
C GLN A 205 2.37 8.19 13.43
N VAL A 206 2.67 7.80 12.20
CA VAL A 206 3.79 8.33 11.41
C VAL A 206 3.24 9.15 10.25
N ARG A 207 3.69 10.40 10.13
CA ARG A 207 3.50 11.21 8.92
C ARG A 207 4.72 11.02 8.03
N GLY A 208 4.54 10.37 6.88
CA GLY A 208 5.64 10.15 5.94
C GLY A 208 6.01 11.43 5.18
N PRO A 209 7.30 11.58 4.82
CA PRO A 209 7.79 12.71 4.04
C PRO A 209 7.24 12.75 2.62
N VAL A 210 6.93 11.60 2.03
CA VAL A 210 6.46 11.51 0.65
C VAL A 210 4.94 11.48 0.60
N GLN A 211 4.35 12.47 -0.06
CA GLN A 211 2.93 12.55 -0.33
C GLN A 211 2.69 12.66 -1.83
N MET A 212 1.63 12.03 -2.32
CA MET A 212 1.23 12.04 -3.73
C MET A 212 -0.24 12.39 -3.85
N THR A 213 -0.60 13.06 -4.94
CA THR A 213 -2.00 13.28 -5.33
C THR A 213 -2.51 12.10 -6.14
N PHE A 214 -3.82 12.04 -6.37
CA PHE A 214 -4.36 11.16 -7.40
C PHE A 214 -3.72 11.47 -8.76
N GLY A 215 -3.46 10.44 -9.56
CA GLY A 215 -3.22 10.59 -10.98
C GLY A 215 -4.54 10.90 -11.69
N ARG A 216 -4.58 12.01 -12.42
CA ARG A 216 -5.75 12.45 -13.18
C ARG A 216 -5.41 12.47 -14.67
N SER A 217 -6.28 11.95 -15.53
CA SER A 217 -6.03 12.00 -16.96
C SER A 217 -6.11 13.43 -17.50
N VAL A 218 -5.29 13.72 -18.51
CA VAL A 218 -5.24 15.03 -19.18
C VAL A 218 -6.56 15.30 -19.90
N ASP A 219 -7.09 14.28 -20.59
CA ASP A 219 -8.36 14.34 -21.29
C ASP A 219 -9.39 13.39 -20.65
N PRO A 220 -10.70 13.59 -20.91
CA PRO A 220 -11.71 12.61 -20.59
C PRO A 220 -11.38 11.24 -21.20
N ILE A 221 -11.59 10.18 -20.46
CA ILE A 221 -11.36 8.81 -20.93
C ILE A 221 -12.64 8.15 -21.37
N VAL A 222 -12.51 7.21 -22.30
CA VAL A 222 -13.61 6.31 -22.70
C VAL A 222 -13.32 4.93 -22.14
N THR A 223 -14.29 4.35 -21.45
CA THR A 223 -14.19 2.98 -20.96
C THR A 223 -14.79 2.02 -21.98
N SER A 224 -14.02 1.00 -22.40
CA SER A 224 -14.46 -0.08 -23.26
C SER A 224 -14.70 -1.34 -22.44
N GLU A 225 -15.89 -1.92 -22.55
CA GLU A 225 -16.23 -3.20 -21.92
C GLU A 225 -16.06 -4.32 -22.95
N HIS A 226 -15.34 -5.37 -22.57
CA HIS A 226 -15.12 -6.55 -23.38
C HIS A 226 -15.67 -7.78 -22.69
N SER A 227 -16.58 -8.49 -23.33
CA SER A 227 -17.00 -9.82 -22.90
C SER A 227 -15.90 -10.81 -23.21
N ILE A 228 -15.52 -11.62 -22.23
CA ILE A 228 -14.53 -12.70 -22.38
C ILE A 228 -15.17 -14.03 -21.98
N THR A 229 -14.82 -15.09 -22.68
CA THR A 229 -15.34 -16.43 -22.42
C THR A 229 -14.18 -17.33 -22.02
N ARG A 230 -14.28 -17.92 -20.84
CA ARG A 230 -13.41 -19.02 -20.43
C ARG A 230 -14.03 -20.32 -20.93
N MET A 231 -13.29 -21.10 -21.69
CA MET A 231 -13.70 -22.38 -22.24
C MET A 231 -13.56 -23.54 -21.23
N ALA A 232 -13.92 -23.25 -19.97
CA ALA A 232 -13.89 -24.19 -18.86
C ALA A 232 -14.78 -23.68 -17.71
N VAL A 233 -15.36 -24.61 -16.98
CA VAL A 233 -16.10 -24.34 -15.72
C VAL A 233 -15.24 -24.71 -14.52
N ALA A 234 -15.64 -24.28 -13.34
CA ALA A 234 -14.89 -24.52 -12.11
C ALA A 234 -15.31 -25.84 -11.43
N THR A 235 -16.57 -26.24 -11.57
CA THR A 235 -17.14 -27.41 -10.88
C THR A 235 -17.86 -28.35 -11.80
N GLN A 236 -17.95 -29.63 -11.43
CA GLN A 236 -18.72 -30.64 -12.16
C GLN A 236 -20.20 -30.22 -12.24
N ALA A 237 -20.75 -29.67 -11.18
CA ALA A 237 -22.15 -29.22 -11.17
C ALA A 237 -22.44 -28.12 -12.20
N GLU A 238 -21.47 -27.24 -12.49
CA GLU A 238 -21.58 -26.27 -13.59
C GLU A 238 -21.50 -26.96 -14.96
N ALA A 239 -20.62 -27.93 -15.12
CA ALA A 239 -20.50 -28.70 -16.35
C ALA A 239 -21.80 -29.44 -16.68
N ASP A 240 -22.40 -30.12 -15.71
CA ASP A 240 -23.64 -30.84 -15.83
C ASP A 240 -24.82 -29.94 -16.23
N LYS A 241 -24.88 -28.72 -15.64
CA LYS A 241 -25.89 -27.71 -15.99
C LYS A 241 -25.77 -27.19 -17.42
N GLN A 242 -24.56 -27.16 -17.96
CA GLN A 242 -24.30 -26.65 -19.32
C GLN A 242 -24.32 -27.73 -20.41
N GLY A 243 -24.57 -28.99 -20.05
CA GLY A 243 -24.67 -30.07 -21.02
C GLY A 243 -23.43 -30.31 -21.88
N GLY A 244 -22.24 -30.00 -21.31
CA GLY A 244 -20.93 -30.19 -21.97
C GLY A 244 -20.40 -28.97 -22.72
N ASP A 245 -21.11 -27.85 -22.76
CA ASP A 245 -20.60 -26.59 -23.38
C ASP A 245 -19.49 -25.93 -22.53
N ASN A 246 -19.49 -26.15 -21.23
CA ASN A 246 -18.42 -25.85 -20.27
C ASN A 246 -17.81 -24.44 -20.40
N ARG A 247 -18.62 -23.41 -20.56
CA ARG A 247 -18.20 -22.03 -20.76
C ARG A 247 -18.57 -21.14 -19.59
N THR A 248 -17.67 -20.21 -19.22
CA THR A 248 -17.94 -19.19 -18.23
C THR A 248 -17.65 -17.83 -18.83
N MET A 249 -18.61 -16.92 -18.76
CA MET A 249 -18.46 -15.55 -19.26
C MET A 249 -17.94 -14.63 -18.15
N GLY A 250 -17.04 -13.72 -18.53
CA GLY A 250 -16.54 -12.64 -17.70
C GLY A 250 -16.52 -11.33 -18.47
N ARG A 251 -16.21 -10.24 -17.77
CA ARG A 251 -16.09 -8.90 -18.37
C ARG A 251 -14.72 -8.34 -18.06
N LYS A 252 -14.16 -7.62 -19.02
CA LYS A 252 -12.92 -6.86 -18.89
C LYS A 252 -13.18 -5.44 -19.31
N ASN A 253 -12.83 -4.47 -18.43
CA ASN A 253 -12.99 -3.05 -18.71
C ASN A 253 -11.62 -2.44 -18.94
N THR A 254 -11.46 -1.70 -20.03
CA THR A 254 -10.19 -1.07 -20.39
C THR A 254 -10.38 0.38 -20.80
N VAL A 255 -9.33 1.17 -20.62
CA VAL A 255 -9.14 2.48 -21.22
C VAL A 255 -8.32 2.26 -22.49
N PRO A 256 -8.80 2.61 -23.69
CA PRO A 256 -8.04 2.43 -24.93
C PRO A 256 -6.72 3.20 -24.92
N TYR A 257 -6.74 4.44 -24.46
CA TYR A 257 -5.55 5.25 -24.20
C TYR A 257 -5.86 6.39 -23.23
N GLY A 258 -4.88 6.76 -22.40
CA GLY A 258 -4.95 7.94 -21.54
C GLY A 258 -3.59 8.30 -20.97
N VAL A 259 -3.27 9.59 -20.93
CA VAL A 259 -2.11 10.17 -20.25
C VAL A 259 -2.56 10.72 -18.92
N TYR A 260 -1.89 10.34 -17.83
CA TYR A 260 -2.20 10.69 -16.47
C TYR A 260 -1.07 11.49 -15.83
N VAL A 261 -1.45 12.44 -15.00
CA VAL A 261 -0.54 13.31 -14.24
C VAL A 261 -0.83 13.18 -12.75
N SER A 262 0.20 12.88 -11.96
CA SER A 262 0.17 12.88 -10.50
C SER A 262 1.25 13.83 -9.99
N HIS A 263 0.93 14.60 -8.95
CA HIS A 263 1.86 15.49 -8.29
C HIS A 263 2.32 14.87 -6.98
N GLY A 264 3.55 15.18 -6.57
CA GLY A 264 4.05 14.68 -5.31
C GLY A 264 5.02 15.66 -4.63
N PHE A 265 5.23 15.39 -3.36
CA PHE A 265 5.97 16.26 -2.45
C PHE A 265 6.85 15.42 -1.54
N VAL A 266 8.07 15.90 -1.27
CA VAL A 266 8.97 15.32 -0.28
C VAL A 266 9.36 16.38 0.75
N SER A 267 8.98 16.16 2.00
CA SER A 267 9.26 17.07 3.10
C SER A 267 10.55 16.70 3.84
N ALA A 268 11.56 17.56 3.81
CA ALA A 268 12.79 17.38 4.58
C ALA A 268 12.55 17.29 6.09
N HIS A 269 11.60 18.06 6.63
CA HIS A 269 11.28 18.02 8.05
C HIS A 269 10.69 16.68 8.49
N LEU A 270 9.80 16.12 7.68
CA LEU A 270 9.23 14.78 7.95
C LEU A 270 10.25 13.67 7.69
N ALA A 271 11.13 13.82 6.70
CA ALA A 271 12.23 12.89 6.46
C ALA A 271 13.15 12.77 7.68
N ASN A 272 13.48 13.90 8.32
CA ASN A 272 14.25 13.90 9.56
C ASN A 272 13.54 13.18 10.72
N GLN A 273 12.21 13.25 10.79
CA GLN A 273 11.43 12.59 11.84
C GLN A 273 11.33 11.08 11.64
N THR A 274 11.24 10.62 10.39
CA THR A 274 11.04 9.21 10.05
C THR A 274 12.34 8.46 9.79
N GLY A 275 13.45 9.18 9.58
CA GLY A 275 14.72 8.62 9.14
C GLY A 275 14.78 8.32 7.64
N PHE A 276 13.86 8.90 6.83
CA PHE A 276 13.87 8.75 5.38
C PHE A 276 15.13 9.36 4.77
N SER A 277 15.96 8.53 4.16
CA SER A 277 17.32 8.88 3.73
C SER A 277 17.40 9.25 2.25
N GLU A 278 18.56 9.77 1.82
CA GLU A 278 18.87 9.99 0.41
C GLU A 278 18.87 8.66 -0.39
N GLU A 279 19.23 7.54 0.24
CA GLU A 279 19.16 6.21 -0.38
C GLU A 279 17.72 5.78 -0.58
N ASP A 280 16.85 6.02 0.42
CA ASP A 280 15.40 5.79 0.30
C ASP A 280 14.78 6.65 -0.80
N LEU A 281 15.20 7.92 -0.89
CA LEU A 281 14.74 8.85 -1.93
C LEU A 281 15.15 8.36 -3.33
N ASN A 282 16.37 7.90 -3.50
CA ASN A 282 16.84 7.33 -4.76
C ASN A 282 16.05 6.06 -5.12
N LEU A 283 15.81 5.18 -4.16
CA LEU A 283 14.98 3.97 -4.37
C LEU A 283 13.53 4.35 -4.73
N PHE A 284 12.99 5.41 -4.14
CA PHE A 284 11.68 5.93 -4.48
C PHE A 284 11.63 6.44 -5.93
N TRP A 285 12.63 7.22 -6.38
CA TRP A 285 12.72 7.66 -7.78
C TRP A 285 12.84 6.48 -8.75
N GLU A 286 13.68 5.50 -8.44
CA GLU A 286 13.80 4.27 -9.23
C GLU A 286 12.47 3.51 -9.29
N SER A 287 11.74 3.47 -8.17
CA SER A 287 10.42 2.85 -8.13
C SER A 287 9.44 3.57 -9.07
N LEU A 288 9.37 4.90 -9.04
CA LEU A 288 8.47 5.66 -9.93
C LEU A 288 8.79 5.48 -11.41
N LYS A 289 10.07 5.32 -11.76
CA LYS A 289 10.49 5.07 -13.16
C LYS A 289 10.07 3.68 -13.64
N ASN A 290 10.20 2.67 -12.79
CA ASN A 290 10.15 1.26 -13.21
C ASN A 290 8.93 0.49 -12.70
N MET A 291 8.11 1.04 -11.80
CA MET A 291 7.03 0.31 -11.13
C MET A 291 6.02 -0.34 -12.08
N PHE A 292 5.77 0.26 -13.26
CA PHE A 292 4.83 -0.29 -14.24
C PHE A 292 5.44 -1.45 -15.03
N GLU A 293 6.76 -1.51 -15.20
CA GLU A 293 7.43 -2.59 -15.92
C GLU A 293 7.28 -3.96 -15.21
N HIS A 294 7.12 -3.93 -13.90
CA HIS A 294 7.00 -5.13 -13.06
C HIS A 294 5.56 -5.37 -12.54
N ASP A 295 4.60 -4.46 -12.82
CA ASP A 295 3.19 -4.60 -12.45
C ASP A 295 2.34 -5.07 -13.65
N ARG A 296 2.83 -6.02 -14.43
CA ARG A 296 2.16 -6.55 -15.61
C ARG A 296 1.05 -7.52 -15.23
N SER A 297 -0.12 -7.33 -15.82
CA SER A 297 -1.24 -8.27 -15.73
C SER A 297 -2.19 -8.10 -16.92
N ALA A 298 -3.06 -9.08 -17.14
CA ALA A 298 -4.06 -9.00 -18.20
C ALA A 298 -5.01 -7.80 -18.08
N ALA A 299 -5.25 -7.30 -16.85
CA ALA A 299 -6.12 -6.15 -16.61
C ALA A 299 -5.38 -4.82 -16.81
N ARG A 300 -4.06 -4.78 -16.60
CA ARG A 300 -3.26 -3.53 -16.62
C ARG A 300 -2.99 -3.00 -18.03
N GLY A 301 -3.01 -3.86 -19.06
CA GLY A 301 -2.61 -3.48 -20.42
C GLY A 301 -1.14 -3.03 -20.46
N LEU A 302 -0.86 -2.04 -21.29
CA LEU A 302 0.43 -1.36 -21.31
C LEU A 302 0.36 -0.09 -20.47
N MET A 303 1.11 -0.07 -19.39
CA MET A 303 1.33 1.12 -18.56
C MET A 303 2.81 1.43 -18.54
N ALA A 304 3.17 2.70 -18.65
CA ALA A 304 4.55 3.15 -18.58
C ALA A 304 4.67 4.53 -17.93
N THR A 305 5.71 4.75 -17.15
CA THR A 305 6.13 6.10 -16.78
C THR A 305 6.71 6.76 -18.02
N ARG A 306 6.23 7.94 -18.35
CA ARG A 306 6.65 8.71 -19.55
C ARG A 306 7.60 9.83 -19.21
N ARG A 307 7.34 10.54 -18.11
CA ARG A 307 8.25 11.58 -17.60
C ARG A 307 8.18 11.61 -16.08
N LEU A 308 9.31 11.83 -15.44
CA LEU A 308 9.44 12.13 -14.02
C LEU A 308 10.22 13.43 -13.88
N ILE A 309 9.52 14.50 -13.58
CA ILE A 309 10.05 15.87 -13.48
C ILE A 309 10.14 16.20 -11.99
N VAL A 310 11.33 16.47 -11.50
CA VAL A 310 11.60 16.72 -10.08
C VAL A 310 12.19 18.13 -9.92
N PHE A 311 11.57 18.89 -9.02
CA PHE A 311 12.02 20.22 -8.59
C PHE A 311 12.71 20.06 -7.22
N LYS A 312 14.04 20.17 -7.20
CA LYS A 312 14.84 20.14 -5.97
C LYS A 312 15.03 21.55 -5.46
N HIS A 313 14.55 21.81 -4.27
CA HIS A 313 14.80 23.08 -3.59
C HIS A 313 16.15 23.08 -2.89
N SER A 314 16.81 24.24 -2.85
CA SER A 314 18.06 24.41 -2.11
C SER A 314 17.85 24.48 -0.59
N SER A 315 16.61 24.57 -0.13
CA SER A 315 16.26 24.64 1.29
C SER A 315 15.24 23.58 1.73
N ALA A 316 15.20 23.31 3.03
CA ALA A 316 14.25 22.37 3.63
C ALA A 316 12.78 22.86 3.57
N LEU A 317 12.55 24.17 3.64
CA LEU A 317 11.21 24.78 3.54
C LEU A 317 10.75 24.94 2.10
N GLY A 318 11.70 24.98 1.16
CA GLY A 318 11.45 25.23 -0.25
C GLY A 318 11.68 26.71 -0.64
N ASN A 319 11.92 26.92 -1.94
CA ASN A 319 12.26 28.22 -2.53
C ASN A 319 11.16 28.75 -3.46
N ALA A 320 10.11 27.95 -3.68
CA ALA A 320 8.96 28.28 -4.50
C ALA A 320 7.69 27.57 -4.03
N PRO A 321 6.50 28.15 -4.25
CA PRO A 321 5.23 27.42 -4.07
C PRO A 321 5.10 26.30 -5.13
N ALA A 322 4.74 25.09 -4.71
CA ALA A 322 4.65 23.92 -5.58
C ALA A 322 3.72 24.14 -6.79
N HIS A 323 2.53 24.77 -6.59
CA HIS A 323 1.58 25.02 -7.67
C HIS A 323 2.18 25.88 -8.79
N LYS A 324 3.06 26.84 -8.45
CA LYS A 324 3.75 27.68 -9.42
C LYS A 324 4.78 26.91 -10.26
N LEU A 325 5.41 25.90 -9.65
CA LEU A 325 6.32 25.01 -10.38
C LEU A 325 5.54 24.09 -11.32
N PHE A 326 4.40 23.59 -10.88
CA PHE A 326 3.54 22.71 -11.69
C PHE A 326 2.90 23.46 -12.86
N GLU A 327 2.58 24.74 -12.73
CA GLU A 327 2.11 25.62 -13.83
C GLU A 327 3.12 25.75 -14.98
N PHE A 328 4.39 25.41 -14.78
CA PHE A 328 5.39 25.39 -15.85
C PHE A 328 5.25 24.20 -16.79
N ILE A 329 4.52 23.18 -16.38
CA ILE A 329 4.33 21.95 -17.15
C ILE A 329 2.95 22.00 -17.78
N ASN A 330 2.92 22.18 -19.08
CA ASN A 330 1.71 22.12 -19.89
C ASN A 330 1.70 20.82 -20.71
N ILE A 331 0.54 20.18 -20.81
CA ILE A 331 0.33 18.96 -21.57
C ILE A 331 -0.96 19.15 -22.36
N GLU A 332 -0.86 19.17 -23.66
CA GLU A 332 -1.99 19.39 -24.56
C GLU A 332 -2.00 18.36 -25.68
N GLN A 333 -3.20 17.90 -26.03
CA GLN A 333 -3.37 17.05 -27.20
C GLN A 333 -3.03 17.83 -28.47
N ARG A 334 -2.23 17.21 -29.36
CA ARG A 334 -1.99 17.74 -30.69
C ARG A 334 -3.27 17.81 -31.53
N LYS A 335 -3.55 18.95 -32.10
CA LYS A 335 -4.77 19.15 -32.88
C LYS A 335 -4.62 18.62 -34.34
N ASP A 336 -4.17 17.39 -34.46
CA ASP A 336 -4.08 16.72 -35.75
C ASP A 336 -5.39 15.99 -36.09
N GLY A 337 -6.36 16.75 -36.57
CA GLY A 337 -7.51 16.18 -37.28
C GLY A 337 -8.56 15.45 -36.45
N ASN A 338 -9.03 15.96 -35.34
CA ASN A 338 -10.20 15.45 -34.57
C ASN A 338 -10.14 13.95 -34.17
N LYS A 339 -8.96 13.33 -34.17
CA LYS A 339 -8.80 11.94 -33.78
C LYS A 339 -8.49 11.86 -32.29
N PRO A 340 -9.10 10.90 -31.57
CA PRO A 340 -8.73 10.68 -30.17
C PRO A 340 -7.28 10.20 -30.07
N PRO A 341 -6.53 10.63 -29.04
CA PRO A 341 -5.14 10.22 -28.85
C PRO A 341 -5.04 8.70 -28.61
N ARG A 342 -3.99 8.09 -29.11
CA ARG A 342 -3.72 6.64 -28.98
C ARG A 342 -2.28 6.33 -28.59
N LYS A 343 -1.42 7.32 -28.51
CA LYS A 343 0.00 7.20 -28.15
C LYS A 343 0.50 8.47 -27.49
N PHE A 344 1.59 8.38 -26.75
CA PHE A 344 2.19 9.50 -26.02
C PHE A 344 2.61 10.65 -26.93
N THR A 345 3.06 10.35 -28.15
CA THR A 345 3.46 11.36 -29.16
C THR A 345 2.29 12.15 -29.75
N ASP A 346 1.05 11.82 -29.41
CA ASP A 346 -0.12 12.62 -29.79
C ASP A 346 -0.33 13.83 -28.83
N TYR A 347 0.59 14.01 -27.88
CA TYR A 347 0.60 15.15 -26.95
C TYR A 347 1.83 16.02 -27.16
N ASP A 348 1.63 17.32 -27.05
CA ASP A 348 2.70 18.31 -26.89
C ASP A 348 2.88 18.59 -25.40
N MET A 349 4.13 18.70 -24.99
CA MET A 349 4.49 18.95 -23.60
C MET A 349 5.58 20.00 -23.52
N THR A 350 5.54 20.81 -22.46
CA THR A 350 6.62 21.76 -22.16
C THR A 350 7.96 21.02 -22.12
N SER A 351 8.94 21.51 -22.86
CA SER A 351 10.27 20.94 -22.91
C SER A 351 11.06 21.19 -21.61
N LYS A 352 12.09 20.37 -21.38
CA LYS A 352 13.01 20.54 -20.25
C LYS A 352 13.65 21.94 -20.25
N ASP A 353 14.10 22.38 -21.40
CA ASP A 353 14.80 23.66 -21.55
C ASP A 353 13.89 24.83 -21.21
N GLU A 354 12.63 24.83 -21.66
CA GLU A 354 11.63 25.85 -21.32
C GLU A 354 11.36 25.90 -19.81
N ILE A 355 11.22 24.73 -19.15
CA ILE A 355 11.04 24.68 -17.69
C ILE A 355 12.27 25.26 -16.99
N GLN A 356 13.46 24.89 -17.46
CA GLN A 356 14.71 25.34 -16.86
C GLN A 356 14.93 26.84 -17.01
N GLU A 357 14.57 27.42 -18.16
CA GLU A 357 14.61 28.87 -18.38
C GLU A 357 13.65 29.60 -17.42
N LYS A 358 12.40 29.14 -17.31
CA LYS A 358 11.40 29.68 -16.38
C LYS A 358 11.89 29.62 -14.91
N LEU A 359 12.54 28.51 -14.52
CA LEU A 359 13.10 28.36 -13.17
C LEU A 359 14.23 29.34 -12.90
N LYS A 360 15.18 29.48 -13.82
CA LYS A 360 16.30 30.44 -13.68
C LYS A 360 15.85 31.87 -13.47
N VAL A 361 14.77 32.26 -14.14
CA VAL A 361 14.23 33.63 -14.03
C VAL A 361 13.42 33.82 -12.76
N ASN A 362 12.54 32.89 -12.42
CA ASN A 362 11.54 33.09 -11.37
C ASN A 362 11.96 32.48 -10.03
N TYR A 363 12.71 31.38 -10.02
CA TYR A 363 13.03 30.60 -8.81
C TYR A 363 14.46 30.02 -8.88
N PRO A 364 15.50 30.87 -8.80
CA PRO A 364 16.92 30.45 -8.97
C PRO A 364 17.40 29.47 -7.89
N GLY A 365 16.65 29.32 -6.78
CA GLY A 365 16.94 28.34 -5.72
C GLY A 365 16.30 26.96 -5.95
N VAL A 366 15.75 26.70 -7.15
CA VAL A 366 15.12 25.42 -7.49
C VAL A 366 15.83 24.83 -8.70
N ASP A 367 16.38 23.63 -8.52
CA ASP A 367 17.01 22.86 -9.59
C ASP A 367 16.00 21.91 -10.25
N LEU A 368 16.06 21.77 -11.56
CA LEU A 368 15.28 20.83 -12.34
C LEU A 368 16.08 19.53 -12.53
N ILE A 369 15.49 18.42 -12.15
CA ILE A 369 16.00 17.07 -12.41
C ILE A 369 14.93 16.33 -13.21
N GLU A 370 15.23 15.99 -14.44
CA GLU A 370 14.37 15.14 -15.26
C GLU A 370 15.02 13.75 -15.34
N MET A 371 14.27 12.72 -14.92
CA MET A 371 14.80 11.38 -14.74
C MET A 371 14.39 10.40 -15.85
N LEU A 372 13.46 10.82 -16.74
CA LEU A 372 13.02 10.13 -17.96
C LEU A 372 12.70 11.14 -19.04
#